data_1974d93d41da5008c0b9ee9a4497dee1
#
_entry.id   1974d93d41da5008c0b9ee9a4497dee1
#
_cell.length_a   1.000
_cell.length_b   1.000
_cell.length_c   1.000
_cell.angle_alpha   90.00
_cell.angle_beta   90.00
_cell.angle_gamma   90.00
#
_symmetry.space_group_name_H-M   'P 1'
#
loop_
_entity.id
_entity.type
_entity.pdbx_description
1 polymer ?
#
loop_
_entity_poly.entity_id
_entity_poly.type
_entity_poly.pdbx_seq_one_letter_code
_entity_poly.pdbx_strand_id
1 'polypeptide(L)'
;MRKTALLLLMLITLSGVYAQGDRVKVGTIVLSPYIAATDSYTPQARQTLMDKMRQMITQAGLSSYGVDEKFIMTAHVQSVQKEVTGTIPQKTAVQLSITFYIGNGVSGTLFTSHQVEVKGIGNDEDKAYMNAIRKISANDAGIQRMIAEGKSRILDFYAKESTSIVAAAKALATAGSYVEAIQTLMALPSTSRQYGEAQQLIGQYGVKYYARVNGELLNKARAAWSGSLSEDGARTAKSYLQQMVNPTAAELAEAKQLTRAMAQKLQADEAAEWRLLEKAMDQEHERMLARIDQETTEAVAAAAVAVARYEAQPRRVYHIHWW
;
A
#
# COMPACT_ATOMS: atom_id res chain seq x y z
N MET A 1 2.37 -29.13 31.42
CA MET A 1 3.40 -28.10 31.48
C MET A 1 4.29 -27.95 30.20
N ARG A 2 4.20 -28.83 29.20
CA ARG A 2 5.01 -28.71 27.94
C ARG A 2 4.27 -28.10 26.70
N LYS A 3 2.97 -27.82 26.84
CA LYS A 3 2.17 -27.29 25.69
C LYS A 3 2.01 -25.74 25.70
N THR A 4 2.28 -25.08 26.81
CA THR A 4 2.19 -23.61 26.93
C THR A 4 3.44 -22.87 26.43
N ALA A 5 4.61 -23.51 26.45
CA ALA A 5 5.87 -22.92 25.95
C ALA A 5 5.92 -22.78 24.41
N LEU A 6 5.15 -23.61 23.69
CA LEU A 6 5.13 -23.58 22.21
C LEU A 6 4.26 -22.42 21.65
N LEU A 7 3.26 -21.96 22.39
CA LEU A 7 2.39 -20.84 21.98
C LEU A 7 3.09 -19.48 22.17
N LEU A 8 3.97 -19.35 23.14
CA LEU A 8 4.75 -18.13 23.35
C LEU A 8 5.84 -17.94 22.28
N LEU A 9 6.37 -19.03 21.71
CA LEU A 9 7.38 -18.96 20.65
C LEU A 9 6.77 -18.57 19.30
N MET A 10 5.49 -18.82 19.07
CA MET A 10 4.79 -18.44 17.83
C MET A 10 4.42 -16.94 17.76
N LEU A 11 4.27 -16.27 18.89
CA LEU A 11 3.97 -14.82 18.92
C LEU A 11 5.20 -13.95 18.63
N ILE A 12 6.40 -14.46 18.90
CA ILE A 12 7.66 -13.73 18.60
C ILE A 12 8.00 -13.78 17.09
N THR A 13 7.49 -14.78 16.36
CA THR A 13 7.74 -14.89 14.92
C THR A 13 6.81 -14.02 14.06
N LEU A 14 5.67 -13.55 14.58
CA LEU A 14 4.80 -12.63 13.83
C LEU A 14 5.37 -11.21 13.73
N SER A 15 6.14 -10.75 14.70
CA SER A 15 6.80 -9.45 14.62
C SER A 15 7.96 -9.39 13.62
N GLY A 16 8.50 -10.54 13.19
CA GLY A 16 9.58 -10.64 12.20
C GLY A 16 9.10 -10.63 10.74
N VAL A 17 7.84 -10.95 10.46
CA VAL A 17 7.30 -11.05 9.09
C VAL A 17 6.92 -9.68 8.52
N TYR A 18 6.70 -8.67 9.36
CA TYR A 18 6.42 -7.30 8.90
C TYR A 18 7.67 -6.50 8.46
N ALA A 19 8.87 -7.06 8.62
CA ALA A 19 10.12 -6.34 8.31
C ALA A 19 10.61 -6.47 6.85
N GLN A 20 9.92 -7.25 6.00
CA GLN A 20 10.31 -7.48 4.61
C GLN A 20 9.22 -7.14 3.57
N GLY A 21 8.12 -6.50 3.97
CA GLY A 21 7.19 -5.89 3.02
C GLY A 21 7.85 -4.69 2.36
N ASP A 22 7.87 -4.65 1.03
CA ASP A 22 8.33 -3.53 0.21
C ASP A 22 8.01 -2.18 0.88
N ARG A 23 9.04 -1.50 1.37
CA ARG A 23 8.92 -0.16 1.96
C ARG A 23 8.32 0.75 0.89
N VAL A 24 7.08 1.19 1.10
CA VAL A 24 6.49 2.21 0.24
C VAL A 24 7.37 3.43 0.36
N LYS A 25 8.12 3.72 -0.68
CA LYS A 25 8.95 4.92 -0.72
C LYS A 25 8.03 6.13 -0.83
N VAL A 26 7.87 6.83 0.28
CA VAL A 26 7.11 8.09 0.32
C VAL A 26 7.81 9.11 -0.59
N GLY A 27 7.02 9.85 -1.35
CA GLY A 27 7.56 10.88 -2.26
C GLY A 27 8.04 10.38 -3.62
N THR A 28 7.82 9.11 -3.96
CA THR A 28 8.08 8.61 -5.32
C THR A 28 6.87 8.82 -6.22
N ILE A 29 7.13 9.10 -7.51
CA ILE A 29 6.07 9.14 -8.52
C ILE A 29 5.61 7.72 -8.80
N VAL A 30 4.30 7.51 -8.68
CA VAL A 30 3.64 6.24 -9.00
C VAL A 30 3.01 6.34 -10.38
N LEU A 31 3.31 5.36 -11.24
CA LEU A 31 2.68 5.14 -12.54
C LEU A 31 2.22 3.68 -12.58
N SER A 32 0.94 3.43 -12.33
CA SER A 32 0.41 2.08 -12.20
C SER A 32 0.03 1.48 -13.57
N PRO A 33 0.46 0.26 -13.91
CA PRO A 33 -0.02 -0.42 -15.10
C PRO A 33 -1.49 -0.80 -14.91
N TYR A 34 -2.31 -0.56 -15.92
CA TYR A 34 -3.74 -0.86 -15.89
C TYR A 34 -4.21 -1.43 -17.23
N ILE A 35 -5.04 -2.45 -17.20
CA ILE A 35 -5.78 -2.97 -18.37
C ILE A 35 -7.22 -3.19 -17.94
N ALA A 36 -8.14 -2.58 -18.68
CA ALA A 36 -9.57 -2.69 -18.39
C ALA A 36 -10.04 -4.16 -18.42
N ALA A 37 -10.96 -4.52 -17.51
CA ALA A 37 -11.50 -5.88 -17.46
C ALA A 37 -12.33 -6.24 -18.70
N THR A 38 -12.86 -5.22 -19.37
CA THR A 38 -13.66 -5.31 -20.61
C THR A 38 -12.82 -5.61 -21.86
N ASP A 39 -11.48 -5.45 -21.78
CA ASP A 39 -10.62 -5.74 -22.91
C ASP A 39 -10.58 -7.24 -23.21
N SER A 40 -10.70 -7.59 -24.49
CA SER A 40 -10.82 -8.96 -25.03
C SER A 40 -9.49 -9.76 -25.00
N TYR A 41 -8.67 -9.59 -23.97
CA TYR A 41 -7.43 -10.35 -23.81
C TYR A 41 -7.66 -11.63 -22.99
N THR A 42 -6.95 -12.70 -23.36
CA THR A 42 -6.89 -13.86 -22.46
C THR A 42 -6.21 -13.46 -21.14
N PRO A 43 -6.52 -14.13 -20.02
CA PRO A 43 -5.87 -13.85 -18.74
C PRO A 43 -4.34 -13.86 -18.82
N GLN A 44 -3.76 -14.78 -19.60
CA GLN A 44 -2.31 -14.92 -19.80
C GLN A 44 -1.71 -13.75 -20.60
N ALA A 45 -2.37 -13.36 -21.69
CA ALA A 45 -1.94 -12.21 -22.50
C ALA A 45 -2.00 -10.91 -21.71
N ARG A 46 -3.10 -10.71 -20.93
CA ARG A 46 -3.25 -9.57 -20.00
C ARG A 46 -2.11 -9.53 -18.98
N GLN A 47 -1.82 -10.66 -18.31
CA GLN A 47 -0.74 -10.71 -17.33
C GLN A 47 0.61 -10.40 -17.97
N THR A 48 0.90 -10.98 -19.14
CA THR A 48 2.15 -10.73 -19.88
C THR A 48 2.31 -9.24 -20.24
N LEU A 49 1.24 -8.57 -20.65
CA LEU A 49 1.25 -7.14 -20.97
C LEU A 49 1.42 -6.26 -19.73
N MET A 50 0.73 -6.61 -18.63
CA MET A 50 0.88 -5.95 -17.32
C MET A 50 2.32 -6.04 -16.80
N ASP A 51 2.95 -7.22 -16.89
CA ASP A 51 4.32 -7.43 -16.44
C ASP A 51 5.32 -6.66 -17.31
N LYS A 52 5.05 -6.58 -18.62
CA LYS A 52 5.85 -5.78 -19.54
C LYS A 52 5.76 -4.28 -19.21
N MET A 53 4.57 -3.77 -18.94
CA MET A 53 4.39 -2.36 -18.51
C MET A 53 5.08 -2.08 -17.17
N ARG A 54 5.00 -3.00 -16.18
CA ARG A 54 5.76 -2.86 -14.93
C ARG A 54 7.26 -2.77 -15.17
N GLN A 55 7.79 -3.61 -16.05
CA GLN A 55 9.21 -3.58 -16.43
C GLN A 55 9.60 -2.24 -17.05
N MET A 56 8.81 -1.70 -17.99
CA MET A 56 9.05 -0.40 -18.62
C MET A 56 9.06 0.74 -17.60
N ILE A 57 8.07 0.78 -16.71
CA ILE A 57 7.92 1.78 -15.65
C ILE A 57 9.11 1.76 -14.69
N THR A 58 9.49 0.57 -14.20
CA THR A 58 10.60 0.43 -13.25
C THR A 58 11.96 0.75 -13.87
N GLN A 59 12.17 0.45 -15.14
CA GLN A 59 13.37 0.86 -15.88
C GLN A 59 13.48 2.37 -16.05
N ALA A 60 12.35 3.07 -16.17
CA ALA A 60 12.31 4.53 -16.16
C ALA A 60 12.51 5.16 -14.77
N GLY A 61 12.76 4.36 -13.74
CA GLY A 61 12.98 4.83 -12.37
C GLY A 61 11.72 5.28 -11.64
N LEU A 62 10.53 4.82 -12.09
CA LEU A 62 9.25 5.09 -11.44
C LEU A 62 8.77 3.88 -10.63
N SER A 63 7.88 4.12 -9.67
CA SER A 63 7.19 3.02 -8.97
C SER A 63 5.99 2.57 -9.79
N SER A 64 5.84 1.24 -9.95
CA SER A 64 4.69 0.64 -10.65
C SER A 64 3.50 0.37 -9.74
N TYR A 65 3.60 0.68 -8.46
CA TYR A 65 2.54 0.58 -7.46
C TYR A 65 2.76 1.58 -6.32
N GLY A 66 1.69 1.95 -5.63
CA GLY A 66 1.79 2.89 -4.50
C GLY A 66 0.43 3.16 -3.85
N VAL A 67 0.41 4.19 -3.00
CA VAL A 67 -0.80 4.58 -2.27
C VAL A 67 -1.80 5.30 -3.18
N ASP A 68 -1.30 6.12 -4.09
CA ASP A 68 -2.13 6.86 -5.04
C ASP A 68 -1.84 6.40 -6.48
N GLU A 69 -2.76 5.60 -7.02
CA GLU A 69 -2.64 5.00 -8.35
C GLU A 69 -3.47 5.75 -9.41
N LYS A 70 -3.70 7.05 -9.23
CA LYS A 70 -4.48 7.85 -10.20
C LYS A 70 -3.81 7.99 -11.57
N PHE A 71 -2.48 7.94 -11.61
CA PHE A 71 -1.74 7.95 -12.86
C PHE A 71 -1.49 6.53 -13.34
N ILE A 72 -1.94 6.26 -14.54
CA ILE A 72 -1.88 4.92 -15.12
C ILE A 72 -1.13 4.91 -16.44
N MET A 73 -0.49 3.77 -16.71
CA MET A 73 -0.06 3.35 -18.03
C MET A 73 -0.98 2.24 -18.50
N THR A 74 -1.62 2.41 -19.64
CA THR A 74 -2.48 1.38 -20.24
C THR A 74 -2.07 1.11 -21.67
N ALA A 75 -2.61 0.05 -22.29
CA ALA A 75 -2.28 -0.33 -23.64
C ALA A 75 -3.54 -0.77 -24.38
N HIS A 76 -3.63 -0.36 -25.64
CA HIS A 76 -4.61 -0.85 -26.60
C HIS A 76 -3.91 -1.65 -27.67
N VAL A 77 -4.36 -2.89 -27.89
CA VAL A 77 -3.76 -3.84 -28.84
C VAL A 77 -4.70 -4.06 -30.01
N GLN A 78 -4.22 -3.81 -31.20
CA GLN A 78 -4.93 -4.08 -32.46
C GLN A 78 -4.20 -5.16 -33.25
N SER A 79 -4.93 -6.17 -33.72
CA SER A 79 -4.39 -7.16 -34.66
C SER A 79 -4.42 -6.53 -36.06
N VAL A 80 -3.24 -6.30 -36.64
CA VAL A 80 -3.09 -5.75 -37.98
C VAL A 80 -3.18 -6.85 -39.02
N GLN A 81 -2.55 -8.01 -38.71
CA GLN A 81 -2.50 -9.14 -39.63
C GLN A 81 -2.44 -10.44 -38.82
N LYS A 82 -3.18 -11.46 -39.31
CA LYS A 82 -3.16 -12.81 -38.77
C LYS A 82 -3.07 -13.81 -39.92
N GLU A 83 -2.10 -14.70 -39.86
CA GLU A 83 -1.88 -15.74 -40.84
C GLU A 83 -1.70 -17.10 -40.15
N VAL A 84 -2.19 -18.14 -40.81
CA VAL A 84 -1.97 -19.52 -40.37
C VAL A 84 -1.03 -20.20 -41.38
N THR A 85 0.10 -20.69 -40.89
CA THR A 85 1.13 -21.30 -41.78
C THR A 85 0.67 -22.65 -42.28
N GLY A 86 1.02 -23.00 -43.55
CA GLY A 86 0.79 -24.33 -44.11
C GLY A 86 1.77 -25.40 -43.61
N THR A 87 2.55 -25.15 -42.56
CA THR A 87 3.55 -26.10 -42.01
C THR A 87 2.89 -27.15 -41.10
N ILE A 88 3.56 -28.30 -40.92
CA ILE A 88 3.16 -29.33 -39.97
C ILE A 88 4.20 -29.38 -38.85
N PRO A 89 3.88 -29.09 -37.57
CA PRO A 89 2.56 -28.61 -37.11
C PRO A 89 2.24 -27.19 -37.58
N GLN A 90 0.95 -26.93 -37.74
CA GLN A 90 0.42 -25.61 -38.12
C GLN A 90 0.75 -24.54 -37.06
N LYS A 91 1.09 -23.32 -37.47
CA LYS A 91 1.40 -22.19 -36.58
C LYS A 91 0.58 -20.99 -36.95
N THR A 92 0.26 -20.18 -35.96
CA THR A 92 -0.37 -18.88 -36.15
C THR A 92 0.70 -17.79 -36.06
N ALA A 93 0.75 -16.91 -37.04
CA ALA A 93 1.56 -15.70 -37.04
C ALA A 93 0.64 -14.48 -36.90
N VAL A 94 1.01 -13.54 -36.02
CA VAL A 94 0.26 -12.29 -35.82
C VAL A 94 1.19 -11.09 -35.92
N GLN A 95 0.67 -9.99 -36.49
CA GLN A 95 1.27 -8.66 -36.41
C GLN A 95 0.33 -7.80 -35.57
N LEU A 96 0.85 -7.25 -34.49
CA LEU A 96 0.11 -6.43 -33.55
C LEU A 96 0.61 -4.99 -33.58
N SER A 97 -0.30 -4.05 -33.57
CA SER A 97 -0.06 -2.64 -33.27
C SER A 97 -0.50 -2.40 -31.83
N ILE A 98 0.44 -2.00 -30.99
CA ILE A 98 0.20 -1.78 -29.56
C ILE A 98 0.46 -0.32 -29.25
N THR A 99 -0.58 0.41 -28.86
CA THR A 99 -0.46 1.80 -28.43
C THR A 99 -0.50 1.86 -26.92
N PHE A 100 0.58 2.35 -26.32
CA PHE A 100 0.65 2.64 -24.88
C PHE A 100 0.20 4.08 -24.63
N TYR A 101 -0.51 4.27 -23.54
CA TYR A 101 -1.04 5.56 -23.10
C TYR A 101 -0.64 5.81 -21.64
N ILE A 102 -0.32 7.06 -21.33
CA ILE A 102 -0.10 7.52 -19.94
C ILE A 102 -1.01 8.70 -19.69
N GLY A 103 -1.69 8.68 -18.53
CA GLY A 103 -2.56 9.78 -18.13
C GLY A 103 -3.12 9.61 -16.71
N ASN A 104 -4.00 10.53 -16.35
CA ASN A 104 -4.76 10.44 -15.10
C ASN A 104 -6.05 9.64 -15.38
N GLY A 105 -6.08 8.39 -14.91
CA GLY A 105 -7.22 7.49 -15.12
C GLY A 105 -8.49 7.92 -14.37
N VAL A 106 -8.36 8.67 -13.27
CA VAL A 106 -9.51 9.15 -12.49
C VAL A 106 -10.21 10.32 -13.18
N SER A 107 -9.44 11.29 -13.71
CA SER A 107 -10.02 12.41 -14.48
C SER A 107 -10.22 12.13 -15.96
N GLY A 108 -9.72 11.00 -16.47
CA GLY A 108 -9.75 10.69 -17.91
C GLY A 108 -8.76 11.49 -18.75
N THR A 109 -7.85 12.24 -18.13
CA THR A 109 -6.93 13.13 -18.87
C THR A 109 -5.76 12.35 -19.43
N LEU A 110 -5.65 12.29 -20.76
CA LEU A 110 -4.49 11.73 -21.45
C LEU A 110 -3.31 12.71 -21.41
N PHE A 111 -2.10 12.20 -21.14
CA PHE A 111 -0.87 12.97 -21.12
C PHE A 111 -0.03 12.75 -22.38
N THR A 112 0.19 11.48 -22.73
CA THR A 112 1.03 11.10 -23.86
C THR A 112 0.73 9.67 -24.29
N SER A 113 1.13 9.31 -25.52
CA SER A 113 1.00 7.97 -26.07
C SER A 113 2.16 7.62 -26.98
N HIS A 114 2.40 6.31 -27.17
CA HIS A 114 3.38 5.80 -28.12
C HIS A 114 2.94 4.44 -28.65
N GLN A 115 3.09 4.24 -29.97
CA GLN A 115 2.71 3.03 -30.66
C GLN A 115 3.95 2.22 -31.04
N VAL A 116 3.87 0.91 -30.86
CA VAL A 116 4.87 -0.06 -31.33
C VAL A 116 4.22 -1.15 -32.17
N GLU A 117 4.95 -1.65 -33.15
CA GLU A 117 4.53 -2.80 -33.93
C GLU A 117 5.38 -4.02 -33.57
N VAL A 118 4.75 -5.15 -33.34
CA VAL A 118 5.42 -6.40 -32.98
C VAL A 118 4.81 -7.59 -33.72
N LYS A 119 5.65 -8.59 -33.99
CA LYS A 119 5.24 -9.83 -34.64
C LYS A 119 5.48 -11.02 -33.73
N GLY A 120 4.51 -11.91 -33.64
CA GLY A 120 4.59 -13.13 -32.86
C GLY A 120 4.18 -14.35 -33.68
N ILE A 121 4.75 -15.49 -33.33
CA ILE A 121 4.39 -16.81 -33.90
C ILE A 121 4.17 -17.75 -32.76
N GLY A 122 3.09 -18.53 -32.78
CA GLY A 122 2.74 -19.53 -31.78
C GLY A 122 2.06 -20.75 -32.40
N ASN A 123 1.86 -21.80 -31.60
CA ASN A 123 1.09 -22.97 -32.01
C ASN A 123 -0.43 -22.71 -32.06
N ASP A 124 -0.84 -21.62 -31.41
CA ASP A 124 -2.19 -21.08 -31.38
C ASP A 124 -2.11 -19.55 -31.34
N GLU A 125 -3.26 -18.88 -31.44
CA GLU A 125 -3.36 -17.43 -31.44
C GLU A 125 -2.87 -16.81 -30.14
N ASP A 126 -3.25 -17.36 -28.98
CA ASP A 126 -2.85 -16.85 -27.67
C ASP A 126 -1.32 -16.89 -27.49
N LYS A 127 -0.68 -17.98 -27.88
CA LYS A 127 0.78 -18.09 -27.85
C LYS A 127 1.45 -17.13 -28.82
N ALA A 128 0.85 -16.90 -30.00
CA ALA A 128 1.35 -15.91 -30.96
C ALA A 128 1.27 -14.50 -30.37
N TYR A 129 0.17 -14.12 -29.73
CA TYR A 129 0.00 -12.84 -29.03
C TYR A 129 1.03 -12.68 -27.90
N MET A 130 1.13 -13.66 -26.99
CA MET A 130 2.10 -13.60 -25.89
C MET A 130 3.54 -13.48 -26.40
N ASN A 131 3.89 -14.19 -27.46
CA ASN A 131 5.23 -14.12 -28.07
C ASN A 131 5.49 -12.78 -28.75
N ALA A 132 4.47 -12.13 -29.33
CA ALA A 132 4.56 -10.78 -29.84
C ALA A 132 4.82 -9.77 -28.70
N ILE A 133 4.01 -9.80 -27.62
CA ILE A 133 4.14 -8.92 -26.46
C ILE A 133 5.51 -9.07 -25.79
N ARG A 134 6.02 -10.30 -25.65
CA ARG A 134 7.35 -10.55 -25.06
C ARG A 134 8.50 -9.91 -25.83
N LYS A 135 8.36 -9.72 -27.14
CA LYS A 135 9.37 -9.06 -28.00
C LYS A 135 9.47 -7.55 -27.80
N ILE A 136 8.48 -6.91 -27.14
CA ILE A 136 8.55 -5.48 -26.86
C ILE A 136 9.76 -5.23 -25.94
N SER A 137 10.68 -4.39 -26.38
CA SER A 137 11.81 -3.99 -25.54
C SER A 137 11.35 -3.00 -24.50
N ALA A 138 11.61 -3.28 -23.23
CA ALA A 138 11.34 -2.31 -22.17
C ALA A 138 12.27 -1.08 -22.25
N ASN A 139 13.41 -1.21 -22.96
CA ASN A 139 14.35 -0.14 -23.26
C ASN A 139 14.10 0.53 -24.62
N ASP A 140 12.95 0.31 -25.25
CA ASP A 140 12.60 1.01 -26.47
C ASP A 140 12.67 2.53 -26.28
N ALA A 141 13.40 3.22 -27.14
CA ALA A 141 13.65 4.67 -26.99
C ALA A 141 12.37 5.51 -27.09
N GLY A 142 11.38 5.07 -27.86
CA GLY A 142 10.08 5.74 -27.99
C GLY A 142 9.26 5.56 -26.71
N ILE A 143 9.19 4.34 -26.17
CA ILE A 143 8.53 4.03 -24.92
C ILE A 143 9.17 4.81 -23.75
N GLN A 144 10.50 4.79 -23.65
CA GLN A 144 11.20 5.50 -22.58
C GLN A 144 10.99 7.02 -22.66
N ARG A 145 10.93 7.59 -23.87
CA ARG A 145 10.60 9.00 -24.11
C ARG A 145 9.18 9.33 -23.70
N MET A 146 8.22 8.46 -24.04
CA MET A 146 6.82 8.59 -23.62
C MET A 146 6.69 8.57 -22.09
N ILE A 147 7.40 7.67 -21.40
CA ILE A 147 7.37 7.60 -19.93
C ILE A 147 8.00 8.85 -19.30
N ALA A 148 9.10 9.36 -19.88
CA ALA A 148 9.73 10.59 -19.41
C ALA A 148 8.80 11.81 -19.56
N GLU A 149 8.08 11.90 -20.68
CA GLU A 149 7.06 12.94 -20.90
C GLU A 149 5.90 12.78 -19.91
N GLY A 150 5.37 11.56 -19.74
CA GLY A 150 4.33 11.26 -18.75
C GLY A 150 4.75 11.68 -17.35
N LYS A 151 5.99 11.38 -16.95
CA LYS A 151 6.57 11.83 -15.67
C LYS A 151 6.56 13.35 -15.54
N SER A 152 6.96 14.07 -16.59
CA SER A 152 6.93 15.54 -16.59
C SER A 152 5.51 16.08 -16.36
N ARG A 153 4.52 15.53 -17.06
CA ARG A 153 3.11 15.92 -16.89
C ARG A 153 2.56 15.63 -15.50
N ILE A 154 2.99 14.51 -14.90
CA ILE A 154 2.65 14.19 -13.49
C ILE A 154 3.26 15.22 -12.53
N LEU A 155 4.52 15.62 -12.75
CA LEU A 155 5.16 16.66 -11.95
C LEU A 155 4.46 18.01 -12.08
N ASP A 156 4.08 18.40 -13.31
CA ASP A 156 3.31 19.63 -13.58
C ASP A 156 1.95 19.61 -12.86
N PHE A 157 1.29 18.44 -12.83
CA PHE A 157 0.05 18.26 -12.05
C PHE A 157 0.30 18.55 -10.58
N TYR A 158 1.31 17.92 -9.95
CA TYR A 158 1.60 18.14 -8.54
C TYR A 158 2.08 19.56 -8.25
N ALA A 159 2.81 20.20 -9.17
CA ALA A 159 3.21 21.59 -9.01
C ALA A 159 2.00 22.55 -8.90
N LYS A 160 0.90 22.24 -9.63
CA LYS A 160 -0.34 23.00 -9.59
C LYS A 160 -1.24 22.64 -8.41
N GLU A 161 -1.37 21.35 -8.12
CA GLU A 161 -2.39 20.80 -7.21
C GLU A 161 -1.90 20.56 -5.79
N SER A 162 -0.60 20.66 -5.51
CA SER A 162 -0.06 20.30 -4.18
C SER A 162 -0.68 21.09 -3.02
N THR A 163 -1.03 22.36 -3.22
CA THR A 163 -1.70 23.18 -2.20
C THR A 163 -3.13 22.69 -1.93
N SER A 164 -3.90 22.38 -2.98
CA SER A 164 -5.27 21.85 -2.84
C SER A 164 -5.28 20.45 -2.24
N ILE A 165 -4.29 19.62 -2.56
CA ILE A 165 -4.09 18.28 -1.97
C ILE A 165 -3.87 18.38 -0.46
N VAL A 166 -2.99 19.28 -0.01
CA VAL A 166 -2.75 19.49 1.44
C VAL A 166 -4.00 20.03 2.12
N ALA A 167 -4.72 20.98 1.49
CA ALA A 167 -5.97 21.50 2.05
C ALA A 167 -7.04 20.40 2.18
N ALA A 168 -7.19 19.55 1.17
CA ALA A 168 -8.12 18.41 1.21
C ALA A 168 -7.76 17.43 2.34
N ALA A 169 -6.48 17.11 2.51
CA ALA A 169 -6.01 16.26 3.59
C ALA A 169 -6.29 16.85 4.99
N LYS A 170 -6.12 18.17 5.16
CA LYS A 170 -6.48 18.85 6.40
C LYS A 170 -7.98 18.78 6.69
N ALA A 171 -8.83 18.92 5.67
CA ALA A 171 -10.27 18.78 5.81
C ALA A 171 -10.66 17.33 6.21
N LEU A 172 -10.07 16.31 5.58
CA LEU A 172 -10.25 14.91 5.96
C LEU A 172 -9.86 14.66 7.43
N ALA A 173 -8.71 15.17 7.86
CA ALA A 173 -8.26 15.03 9.24
C ALA A 173 -9.16 15.75 10.24
N THR A 174 -9.75 16.89 9.88
CA THR A 174 -10.74 17.61 10.70
C THR A 174 -12.02 16.77 10.85
N ALA A 175 -12.41 16.02 9.82
CA ALA A 175 -13.53 15.08 9.87
C ALA A 175 -13.18 13.75 10.60
N GLY A 176 -11.95 13.58 11.12
CA GLY A 176 -11.50 12.36 11.77
C GLY A 176 -11.05 11.24 10.82
N SER A 177 -11.07 11.46 9.49
CA SER A 177 -10.61 10.52 8.46
C SER A 177 -9.09 10.58 8.32
N TYR A 178 -8.37 10.23 9.40
CA TYR A 178 -6.90 10.35 9.44
C TYR A 178 -6.19 9.47 8.42
N VAL A 179 -6.71 8.27 8.14
CA VAL A 179 -6.11 7.33 7.19
C VAL A 179 -6.15 7.91 5.78
N GLU A 180 -7.30 8.40 5.34
CA GLU A 180 -7.49 9.03 4.03
C GLU A 180 -6.67 10.32 3.90
N ALA A 181 -6.57 11.09 4.99
CA ALA A 181 -5.73 12.30 5.03
C ALA A 181 -4.25 11.95 4.81
N ILE A 182 -3.75 10.93 5.50
CA ILE A 182 -2.37 10.43 5.34
C ILE A 182 -2.14 9.92 3.92
N GLN A 183 -3.05 9.11 3.37
CA GLN A 183 -2.94 8.60 1.99
C GLN A 183 -2.88 9.73 0.97
N THR A 184 -3.71 10.75 1.14
CA THR A 184 -3.75 11.94 0.28
C THR A 184 -2.41 12.68 0.30
N LEU A 185 -1.79 12.84 1.47
CA LEU A 185 -0.48 13.49 1.63
C LEU A 185 0.67 12.65 1.08
N MET A 186 0.61 11.33 1.25
CA MET A 186 1.65 10.41 0.75
C MET A 186 1.73 10.34 -0.78
N ALA A 187 0.70 10.79 -1.48
CA ALA A 187 0.71 10.91 -2.93
C ALA A 187 1.65 12.02 -3.44
N LEU A 188 2.03 12.98 -2.59
CA LEU A 188 2.89 14.09 -3.00
C LEU A 188 4.33 13.62 -3.24
N PRO A 189 4.91 13.86 -4.44
CA PRO A 189 6.30 13.55 -4.70
C PRO A 189 7.24 14.48 -3.91
N SER A 190 8.43 13.99 -3.60
CA SER A 190 9.46 14.72 -2.82
C SER A 190 9.89 16.05 -3.45
N THR A 191 9.63 16.22 -4.75
CA THR A 191 9.88 17.46 -5.50
C THR A 191 8.77 18.52 -5.34
N SER A 192 7.65 18.19 -4.70
CA SER A 192 6.55 19.12 -4.48
C SER A 192 6.91 20.17 -3.44
N ARG A 193 6.48 21.43 -3.67
CA ARG A 193 6.71 22.53 -2.74
C ARG A 193 6.18 22.26 -1.32
N GLN A 194 5.04 21.58 -1.21
CA GLN A 194 4.38 21.24 0.05
C GLN A 194 4.84 19.92 0.65
N TYR A 195 5.88 19.26 0.11
CA TYR A 195 6.32 17.96 0.61
C TYR A 195 6.73 17.98 2.08
N GLY A 196 7.50 18.98 2.51
CA GLY A 196 7.91 19.12 3.92
C GLY A 196 6.72 19.29 4.88
N GLU A 197 5.73 20.12 4.50
CA GLU A 197 4.48 20.27 5.25
C GLU A 197 3.69 18.95 5.30
N ALA A 198 3.59 18.26 4.17
CA ALA A 198 2.90 16.98 4.09
C ALA A 198 3.52 15.94 5.03
N GLN A 199 4.85 15.87 5.11
CA GLN A 199 5.55 14.95 6.01
C GLN A 199 5.23 15.23 7.49
N GLN A 200 5.21 16.51 7.90
CA GLN A 200 4.84 16.90 9.26
C GLN A 200 3.39 16.52 9.59
N LEU A 201 2.47 16.78 8.65
CA LEU A 201 1.05 16.43 8.81
C LEU A 201 0.82 14.93 8.88
N ILE A 202 1.53 14.12 8.08
CA ILE A 202 1.49 12.65 8.14
C ILE A 202 1.83 12.16 9.55
N GLY A 203 2.92 12.68 10.13
CA GLY A 203 3.31 12.35 11.51
C GLY A 203 2.23 12.72 12.52
N GLN A 204 1.70 13.97 12.45
CA GLN A 204 0.65 14.44 13.36
C GLN A 204 -0.64 13.62 13.25
N TYR A 205 -1.07 13.27 12.04
CA TYR A 205 -2.29 12.50 11.82
C TYR A 205 -2.11 11.03 12.23
N GLY A 206 -0.90 10.46 12.05
CA GLY A 206 -0.56 9.14 12.55
C GLY A 206 -0.72 9.04 14.07
N VAL A 207 -0.19 10.01 14.81
CA VAL A 207 -0.36 10.08 16.28
C VAL A 207 -1.84 10.15 16.68
N LYS A 208 -2.63 11.03 16.02
CA LYS A 208 -4.08 11.15 16.30
C LYS A 208 -4.85 9.88 15.97
N TYR A 209 -4.50 9.19 14.88
CA TYR A 209 -5.10 7.92 14.50
C TYR A 209 -4.87 6.85 15.57
N TYR A 210 -3.61 6.66 15.99
CA TYR A 210 -3.29 5.67 17.02
C TYR A 210 -3.89 6.01 18.37
N ALA A 211 -3.93 7.27 18.77
CA ALA A 211 -4.58 7.70 20.00
C ALA A 211 -6.09 7.32 19.99
N ARG A 212 -6.78 7.48 18.86
CA ARG A 212 -8.17 7.06 18.73
C ARG A 212 -8.31 5.54 18.86
N VAL A 213 -7.51 4.77 18.12
CA VAL A 213 -7.55 3.29 18.14
C VAL A 213 -7.22 2.74 19.52
N ASN A 214 -6.18 3.26 20.17
CA ASN A 214 -5.78 2.86 21.51
C ASN A 214 -6.86 3.20 22.55
N GLY A 215 -7.50 4.39 22.43
CA GLY A 215 -8.62 4.76 23.30
C GLY A 215 -9.81 3.79 23.17
N GLU A 216 -10.13 3.35 21.95
CA GLU A 216 -11.16 2.33 21.73
C GLU A 216 -10.76 0.96 22.34
N LEU A 217 -9.50 0.55 22.20
CA LEU A 217 -8.97 -0.69 22.78
C LEU A 217 -8.99 -0.64 24.32
N LEU A 218 -8.59 0.49 24.92
CA LEU A 218 -8.67 0.70 26.36
C LEU A 218 -10.11 0.62 26.86
N ASN A 219 -11.06 1.25 26.16
CA ASN A 219 -12.47 1.15 26.51
C ASN A 219 -13.00 -0.28 26.44
N LYS A 220 -12.64 -1.04 25.39
CA LYS A 220 -12.99 -2.47 25.26
C LYS A 220 -12.36 -3.31 26.38
N ALA A 221 -11.10 -3.04 26.71
CA ALA A 221 -10.42 -3.73 27.80
C ALA A 221 -11.09 -3.47 29.15
N ARG A 222 -11.45 -2.21 29.45
CA ARG A 222 -12.19 -1.86 30.67
C ARG A 222 -13.57 -2.52 30.71
N ALA A 223 -14.30 -2.49 29.60
CA ALA A 223 -15.61 -3.12 29.51
C ALA A 223 -15.54 -4.64 29.74
N ALA A 224 -14.55 -5.31 29.15
CA ALA A 224 -14.33 -6.74 29.36
C ALA A 224 -14.02 -7.07 30.82
N TRP A 225 -13.14 -6.30 31.48
CA TRP A 225 -12.82 -6.49 32.89
C TRP A 225 -14.00 -6.17 33.83
N SER A 226 -14.68 -5.03 33.62
CA SER A 226 -15.82 -4.64 34.46
C SER A 226 -17.04 -5.55 34.29
N GLY A 227 -17.23 -6.12 33.12
CA GLY A 227 -18.32 -7.05 32.81
C GLY A 227 -18.12 -8.43 33.42
N SER A 228 -16.88 -8.83 33.67
CA SER A 228 -16.54 -10.11 34.32
C SER A 228 -15.24 -9.97 35.11
N LEU A 229 -15.33 -9.78 36.43
CA LEU A 229 -14.18 -9.70 37.34
C LEU A 229 -13.58 -11.09 37.60
N SER A 230 -13.35 -11.85 36.55
CA SER A 230 -12.85 -13.22 36.54
C SER A 230 -11.64 -13.36 35.62
N GLU A 231 -11.02 -14.54 35.61
CA GLU A 231 -9.92 -14.89 34.69
C GLU A 231 -10.29 -14.67 33.22
N ASP A 232 -11.51 -15.03 32.80
CA ASP A 232 -11.96 -14.85 31.42
C ASP A 232 -12.10 -13.38 31.05
N GLY A 233 -12.64 -12.55 31.94
CA GLY A 233 -12.69 -11.09 31.71
C GLY A 233 -11.32 -10.48 31.65
N ALA A 234 -10.40 -10.89 32.49
CA ALA A 234 -9.00 -10.44 32.46
C ALA A 234 -8.27 -10.89 31.19
N ARG A 235 -8.47 -12.13 30.74
CA ARG A 235 -7.90 -12.65 29.48
C ARG A 235 -8.40 -11.87 28.27
N THR A 236 -9.69 -11.55 28.24
CA THR A 236 -10.29 -10.72 27.18
C THR A 236 -9.73 -9.30 27.21
N ALA A 237 -9.65 -8.67 28.38
CA ALA A 237 -9.06 -7.34 28.54
C ALA A 237 -7.60 -7.32 28.10
N LYS A 238 -6.80 -8.33 28.49
CA LYS A 238 -5.40 -8.50 28.04
C LYS A 238 -5.28 -8.54 26.53
N SER A 239 -6.18 -9.24 25.83
CA SER A 239 -6.14 -9.35 24.37
C SER A 239 -6.33 -7.99 23.67
N TYR A 240 -7.12 -7.09 24.25
CA TYR A 240 -7.27 -5.73 23.75
C TYR A 240 -6.04 -4.86 24.05
N LEU A 241 -5.48 -4.95 25.27
CA LEU A 241 -4.28 -4.19 25.62
C LEU A 241 -3.06 -4.57 24.77
N GLN A 242 -2.93 -5.85 24.39
CA GLN A 242 -1.87 -6.34 23.52
C GLN A 242 -1.96 -5.86 22.06
N GLN A 243 -3.12 -5.35 21.63
CA GLN A 243 -3.33 -4.79 20.30
C GLN A 243 -2.98 -3.30 20.21
N MET A 244 -2.72 -2.64 21.34
CA MET A 244 -2.33 -1.23 21.35
C MET A 244 -1.00 -1.01 20.61
N VAL A 245 -0.96 0.00 19.77
CA VAL A 245 0.21 0.34 18.95
C VAL A 245 0.63 1.77 19.26
N ASN A 246 1.92 1.99 19.52
CA ASN A 246 2.48 3.31 19.82
C ASN A 246 1.67 4.09 20.87
N PRO A 247 1.38 3.51 22.07
CA PRO A 247 0.59 4.19 23.08
C PRO A 247 1.32 5.44 23.61
N THR A 248 0.58 6.51 23.81
CA THR A 248 1.06 7.68 24.53
C THR A 248 1.38 7.33 25.98
N ALA A 249 2.16 8.18 26.68
CA ALA A 249 2.46 7.98 28.09
C ALA A 249 1.19 7.89 28.97
N ALA A 250 0.15 8.68 28.64
CA ALA A 250 -1.14 8.64 29.32
C ALA A 250 -1.88 7.32 29.10
N GLU A 251 -1.99 6.85 27.86
CA GLU A 251 -2.63 5.58 27.50
C GLU A 251 -1.88 4.39 28.12
N LEU A 252 -0.55 4.43 28.15
CA LEU A 252 0.26 3.42 28.80
C LEU A 252 0.03 3.38 30.30
N ALA A 253 -0.02 4.54 30.97
CA ALA A 253 -0.30 4.63 32.40
C ALA A 253 -1.67 4.03 32.73
N GLU A 254 -2.67 4.32 31.91
CA GLU A 254 -4.02 3.78 32.07
C GLU A 254 -4.08 2.27 31.84
N ALA A 255 -3.43 1.74 30.80
CA ALA A 255 -3.31 0.32 30.56
C ALA A 255 -2.64 -0.41 31.73
N LYS A 256 -1.57 0.16 32.31
CA LYS A 256 -0.90 -0.35 33.50
C LYS A 256 -1.80 -0.35 34.73
N GLN A 257 -2.58 0.73 34.93
CA GLN A 257 -3.52 0.79 36.03
C GLN A 257 -4.56 -0.32 35.94
N LEU A 258 -5.11 -0.57 34.75
CA LEU A 258 -6.04 -1.66 34.50
C LEU A 258 -5.38 -3.03 34.73
N THR A 259 -4.15 -3.23 34.24
CA THR A 259 -3.38 -4.46 34.46
C THR A 259 -3.14 -4.74 35.92
N ARG A 260 -2.79 -3.72 36.73
CA ARG A 260 -2.60 -3.85 38.17
C ARG A 260 -3.90 -4.19 38.90
N ALA A 261 -5.02 -3.57 38.50
CA ALA A 261 -6.34 -3.90 39.08
C ALA A 261 -6.73 -5.37 38.82
N MET A 262 -6.45 -5.91 37.64
CA MET A 262 -6.62 -7.32 37.31
C MET A 262 -5.72 -8.22 38.17
N ALA A 263 -4.42 -7.88 38.24
CA ALA A 263 -3.44 -8.64 39.02
C ALA A 263 -3.74 -8.70 40.54
N GLN A 264 -4.30 -7.61 41.08
CA GLN A 264 -4.73 -7.59 42.51
C GLN A 264 -5.93 -8.49 42.79
N LYS A 265 -6.79 -8.72 41.80
CA LYS A 265 -8.01 -9.52 41.96
C LYS A 265 -7.78 -11.01 41.71
N LEU A 266 -6.77 -11.36 40.89
CA LEU A 266 -6.46 -12.73 40.48
C LEU A 266 -5.40 -13.36 41.39
N GLN A 267 -5.24 -14.69 41.32
CA GLN A 267 -4.29 -15.42 42.17
C GLN A 267 -2.83 -15.14 41.83
N ALA A 268 -1.89 -15.44 42.73
CA ALA A 268 -0.48 -15.07 42.63
C ALA A 268 0.24 -15.57 41.37
N ASP A 269 -0.10 -16.75 40.87
CA ASP A 269 0.52 -17.32 39.65
C ASP A 269 0.14 -16.56 38.39
N GLU A 270 -1.06 -16.01 38.31
CA GLU A 270 -1.54 -15.17 37.23
C GLU A 270 -0.97 -13.75 37.33
N ALA A 271 -0.70 -13.24 38.52
CA ALA A 271 -0.08 -11.94 38.76
C ALA A 271 1.33 -11.84 38.11
N ALA A 272 2.04 -12.96 37.97
CA ALA A 272 3.33 -12.99 37.28
C ALA A 272 3.21 -12.73 35.77
N GLU A 273 2.18 -13.27 35.10
CA GLU A 273 1.91 -12.99 33.67
C GLU A 273 1.57 -11.53 33.42
N TRP A 274 0.84 -10.89 34.32
CA TRP A 274 0.47 -9.47 34.22
C TRP A 274 1.68 -8.56 34.36
N ARG A 275 2.64 -8.88 35.22
CA ARG A 275 3.92 -8.14 35.33
C ARG A 275 4.75 -8.27 34.05
N LEU A 276 4.73 -9.44 33.40
CA LEU A 276 5.40 -9.62 32.11
C LEU A 276 4.74 -8.78 30.99
N LEU A 277 3.42 -8.68 30.98
CA LEU A 277 2.71 -7.80 30.05
C LEU A 277 3.06 -6.33 30.28
N GLU A 278 3.05 -5.86 31.55
CA GLU A 278 3.43 -4.48 31.89
C GLU A 278 4.85 -4.17 31.41
N LYS A 279 5.81 -5.08 31.64
CA LYS A 279 7.18 -4.94 31.18
C LYS A 279 7.30 -4.92 29.64
N ALA A 280 6.53 -5.75 28.94
CA ALA A 280 6.51 -5.75 27.48
C ALA A 280 5.97 -4.44 26.91
N MET A 281 4.94 -3.87 27.54
CA MET A 281 4.38 -2.57 27.14
C MET A 281 5.38 -1.42 27.37
N ASP A 282 6.15 -1.44 28.46
CA ASP A 282 7.21 -0.47 28.71
C ASP A 282 8.32 -0.55 27.66
N GLN A 283 8.78 -1.76 27.37
CA GLN A 283 9.82 -1.95 26.35
C GLN A 283 9.37 -1.50 24.95
N GLU A 284 8.12 -1.71 24.59
CA GLU A 284 7.60 -1.24 23.30
C GLU A 284 7.50 0.28 23.26
N HIS A 285 7.08 0.90 24.37
CA HIS A 285 7.04 2.36 24.49
C HIS A 285 8.44 2.98 24.41
N GLU A 286 9.44 2.41 25.11
CA GLU A 286 10.84 2.85 25.02
C GLU A 286 11.40 2.71 23.61
N ARG A 287 11.11 1.58 22.94
CA ARG A 287 11.49 1.38 21.52
C ARG A 287 10.86 2.41 20.59
N MET A 288 9.60 2.74 20.83
CA MET A 288 8.91 3.78 20.07
C MET A 288 9.57 5.14 20.27
N LEU A 289 9.86 5.54 21.52
CA LEU A 289 10.52 6.82 21.81
C LEU A 289 11.91 6.88 21.16
N ALA A 290 12.68 5.80 21.19
CA ALA A 290 14.00 5.74 20.53
C ALA A 290 13.89 5.84 18.99
N ARG A 291 12.82 5.34 18.38
CA ARG A 291 12.55 5.51 16.94
C ARG A 291 12.13 6.93 16.60
N ILE A 292 11.35 7.57 17.48
CA ILE A 292 10.92 8.96 17.31
C ILE A 292 12.12 9.91 17.25
N ASP A 293 13.17 9.69 18.02
CA ASP A 293 14.37 10.52 18.01
C ASP A 293 15.26 10.35 16.77
N GLN A 294 15.19 9.20 16.06
CA GLN A 294 16.09 8.90 14.92
C GLN A 294 15.41 8.91 13.53
N GLU A 295 14.10 8.60 13.41
CA GLU A 295 13.41 8.43 12.12
C GLU A 295 11.95 8.87 12.16
N THR A 296 11.64 10.03 12.70
CA THR A 296 10.29 10.45 13.16
C THR A 296 9.17 10.39 12.13
N THR A 297 9.46 10.54 10.85
CA THR A 297 8.39 10.68 9.84
C THR A 297 8.16 9.40 9.05
N GLU A 298 9.22 8.67 8.72
CA GLU A 298 9.11 7.49 7.88
C GLU A 298 8.50 6.27 8.60
N ALA A 299 8.85 6.05 9.88
CA ALA A 299 8.35 4.89 10.62
C ALA A 299 6.86 5.03 11.00
N VAL A 300 6.41 6.23 11.39
CA VAL A 300 4.99 6.51 11.67
C VAL A 300 4.19 6.48 10.37
N ALA A 301 4.74 7.01 9.28
CA ALA A 301 4.12 6.94 7.96
C ALA A 301 4.05 5.50 7.45
N ALA A 302 5.10 4.69 7.59
CA ALA A 302 5.10 3.28 7.18
C ALA A 302 4.08 2.44 7.96
N ALA A 303 3.92 2.69 9.26
CA ALA A 303 2.92 2.03 10.08
C ALA A 303 1.50 2.46 9.70
N ALA A 304 1.26 3.76 9.47
CA ALA A 304 -0.03 4.27 8.99
C ALA A 304 -0.38 3.71 7.61
N VAL A 305 0.61 3.54 6.72
CA VAL A 305 0.43 2.91 5.39
C VAL A 305 0.08 1.44 5.50
N ALA A 306 0.71 0.69 6.41
CA ALA A 306 0.39 -0.72 6.62
C ALA A 306 -1.07 -0.89 7.07
N VAL A 307 -1.54 -0.03 7.98
CA VAL A 307 -2.95 -0.01 8.44
C VAL A 307 -3.87 0.46 7.30
N ALA A 308 -3.51 1.52 6.60
CA ALA A 308 -4.28 2.06 5.48
C ALA A 308 -4.43 1.07 4.31
N ARG A 309 -3.41 0.26 4.02
CA ARG A 309 -3.50 -0.82 3.02
C ARG A 309 -4.46 -1.93 3.41
N TYR A 310 -4.57 -2.22 4.68
CA TYR A 310 -5.46 -3.28 5.17
C TYR A 310 -6.92 -2.81 5.20
N GLU A 311 -7.18 -1.56 5.56
CA GLU A 311 -8.53 -1.01 5.70
C GLU A 311 -9.11 -0.43 4.40
N ALA A 312 -8.28 0.02 3.48
CA ALA A 312 -8.70 0.65 2.25
C ALA A 312 -8.14 -0.06 1.02
N GLN A 313 -8.92 -0.98 0.46
CA GLN A 313 -8.87 -1.28 -0.98
C GLN A 313 -9.97 -0.45 -1.67
N PRO A 314 -9.77 0.84 -1.97
CA PRO A 314 -10.73 1.55 -2.78
C PRO A 314 -10.72 0.92 -4.16
N ARG A 315 -11.85 0.36 -4.60
CA ARG A 315 -12.08 0.05 -6.02
C ARG A 315 -12.11 1.38 -6.75
N ARG A 316 -10.95 1.83 -7.27
CA ARG A 316 -10.91 3.03 -8.09
C ARG A 316 -11.63 2.76 -9.40
N VAL A 317 -12.55 3.63 -9.75
CA VAL A 317 -13.16 3.66 -11.07
C VAL A 317 -12.29 4.55 -11.94
N TYR A 318 -11.77 4.00 -13.04
CA TYR A 318 -11.03 4.76 -14.03
C TYR A 318 -11.95 5.13 -15.20
N HIS A 319 -11.86 6.38 -15.63
CA HIS A 319 -12.60 6.94 -16.78
C HIS A 319 -11.66 7.05 -17.98
N ILE A 320 -11.53 5.97 -18.75
CA ILE A 320 -10.59 5.89 -19.87
C ILE A 320 -11.38 5.85 -21.17
N HIS A 321 -11.21 6.90 -21.98
CA HIS A 321 -11.75 7.04 -23.33
C HIS A 321 -10.64 7.53 -24.27
N TRP A 322 -9.47 6.87 -24.22
CA TRP A 322 -8.27 7.33 -24.91
C TRP A 322 -8.08 6.68 -26.28
N TRP A 323 -8.91 5.71 -26.67
CA TRP A 323 -8.93 5.04 -27.97
C TRP A 323 -10.35 4.83 -28.48
#